data_61b8f07664f4c7b0d16a07d198559eed
#
_entry.id   61b8f07664f4c7b0d16a07d198559eed
#
_cell.length_a   1.000
_cell.length_b   1.000
_cell.length_c   1.000
_cell.angle_alpha   90.00
_cell.angle_beta   90.00
_cell.angle_gamma   90.00
#
_symmetry.space_group_name_H-M   'P 1'
#
loop_
_entity.id
_entity.type
_entity.pdbx_description
1 polymer ?
#
loop_
_entity_poly.entity_id
_entity_poly.type
_entity_poly.pdbx_seq_one_letter_code
_entity_poly.pdbx_strand_id
1 'polypeptide(L)'
;MWLKTLYRKRAVTWPFIFYTIIWTLSFFEQINLEYKMESNEVRQYRQKSVHIQLYIDRNNLEGTPKWQWIIDELTEGIHLKTYGAPKGILTVSLDDELYAFSFSHAHHCVHKFADKEFAFRFARKLDYKEIKRTAKAAPHSSKVKMIDAFKDNKYFDFDSGEAYLKVKATQKLPRDFGIYKENIEIGDALSVELKNDCLTHMLALVFYAKRIITSEKEEIKIPLLKKLDKNDDNLIKKLDGKLIKKIIDGETPIYFSDFDIIGNIESFNDYSTEYTVHYLNRKPVFLDGFDINDLRMFIEKNKLIGEDIFKIFIGKEIEGKRKKYEIKKILDYTDEEERYTLLNGEWYSYNNDYIDYLNDSLSEIPVIYNPEYDFSKKRHETFCAKKYEEEKNRSDFTGKTKKEIKESIKRKYYKERVYNLLLAEENEHLENHDRQLTKLSNNEDIEIADIYCKETQTLFAVKIGDASSKLSYVVTQSLASLDIIRSGLVKDIPSVEKIGLWLVLDKKTKLIEREKGIPDLTYLKMFLFKNYLDNWKKHVLYSSKKPVIYINYMIE
;
A
#
# COMPACT_ATOMS: atom_id res chain seq x y z
N MET A 1 -14.69 17.93 -16.44
CA MET A 1 -13.70 17.83 -17.52
C MET A 1 -12.40 17.30 -16.95
N TRP A 2 -11.72 16.41 -17.66
CA TRP A 2 -10.52 15.72 -17.21
C TRP A 2 -9.30 16.23 -17.97
N LEU A 3 -8.34 16.79 -17.26
CA LEU A 3 -7.05 17.23 -17.81
C LEU A 3 -5.95 16.25 -17.41
N LYS A 4 -5.16 15.81 -18.39
CA LYS A 4 -3.97 14.96 -18.19
C LYS A 4 -2.79 15.56 -18.93
N THR A 5 -1.58 15.44 -18.36
CA THR A 5 -0.35 15.58 -19.14
C THR A 5 0.05 14.24 -19.69
N LEU A 6 0.50 14.23 -20.94
CA LEU A 6 1.09 13.05 -21.54
C LEU A 6 2.58 13.03 -21.19
N TYR A 7 3.07 11.87 -20.79
CA TYR A 7 4.43 11.68 -20.24
C TYR A 7 5.50 12.11 -21.24
N ARG A 8 6.48 12.89 -20.77
CA ARG A 8 7.67 13.27 -21.53
C ARG A 8 8.83 12.32 -21.19
N LYS A 9 9.16 11.34 -22.05
CA LYS A 9 10.47 10.73 -22.04
C LYS A 9 11.42 11.54 -22.93
N ARG A 10 12.66 11.74 -22.44
CA ARG A 10 13.72 12.50 -23.15
C ARG A 10 13.80 12.14 -24.65
N ALA A 11 14.16 13.09 -25.48
CA ALA A 11 14.18 13.24 -26.94
C ALA A 11 14.36 12.00 -27.86
N VAL A 12 14.83 10.85 -27.36
CA VAL A 12 15.12 9.66 -28.19
C VAL A 12 13.87 8.79 -28.46
N THR A 13 12.79 8.95 -27.72
CA THR A 13 11.59 8.10 -27.84
C THR A 13 10.36 8.81 -28.41
N TRP A 14 10.46 10.09 -28.73
CA TRP A 14 9.36 10.91 -29.25
C TRP A 14 8.68 10.34 -30.51
N PRO A 15 9.40 9.87 -31.55
CA PRO A 15 8.74 9.31 -32.72
C PRO A 15 7.88 8.09 -32.40
N PHE A 16 8.31 7.25 -31.47
CA PHE A 16 7.62 5.99 -31.15
C PHE A 16 6.34 6.23 -30.34
N ILE A 17 6.37 7.14 -29.36
CA ILE A 17 5.19 7.51 -28.58
C ILE A 17 4.18 8.25 -29.46
N PHE A 18 4.63 9.15 -30.31
CA PHE A 18 3.79 9.89 -31.25
C PHE A 18 3.14 8.94 -32.27
N TYR A 19 3.88 7.97 -32.80
CA TYR A 19 3.34 6.94 -33.70
C TYR A 19 2.32 6.03 -32.98
N THR A 20 2.56 5.64 -31.73
CA THR A 20 1.63 4.79 -30.99
C THR A 20 0.36 5.55 -30.59
N ILE A 21 0.46 6.83 -30.22
CA ILE A 21 -0.72 7.70 -29.99
C ILE A 21 -1.50 7.87 -31.29
N ILE A 22 -0.85 8.16 -32.41
CA ILE A 22 -1.48 8.27 -33.73
C ILE A 22 -2.16 6.95 -34.12
N TRP A 23 -1.51 5.80 -33.89
CA TRP A 23 -2.10 4.49 -34.21
C TRP A 23 -3.33 4.17 -33.36
N THR A 24 -3.29 4.51 -32.06
CA THR A 24 -4.44 4.35 -31.14
C THR A 24 -5.56 5.32 -31.49
N LEU A 25 -5.25 6.49 -32.05
CA LEU A 25 -6.19 7.52 -32.47
C LEU A 25 -6.56 7.44 -33.97
N SER A 26 -6.05 6.44 -34.71
CA SER A 26 -6.32 6.28 -36.15
C SER A 26 -7.80 6.09 -36.50
N PHE A 27 -8.63 5.74 -35.51
CA PHE A 27 -10.09 5.66 -35.65
C PHE A 27 -10.80 6.99 -35.40
N PHE A 28 -10.06 8.06 -35.04
CA PHE A 28 -10.62 9.38 -34.78
C PHE A 28 -10.34 10.32 -35.95
N GLU A 29 -11.33 11.14 -36.29
CA GLU A 29 -11.07 12.28 -37.16
C GLU A 29 -10.26 13.33 -36.43
N GLN A 30 -9.22 13.84 -37.09
CA GLN A 30 -8.28 14.81 -36.54
C GLN A 30 -8.52 16.19 -37.14
N ILE A 31 -8.67 17.20 -36.27
CA ILE A 31 -8.73 18.60 -36.60
C ILE A 31 -7.52 19.30 -36.00
N ASN A 32 -6.64 19.85 -36.84
CA ASN A 32 -5.43 20.55 -36.41
C ASN A 32 -5.67 22.07 -36.55
N LEU A 33 -5.43 22.80 -35.47
CA LEU A 33 -5.61 24.25 -35.43
C LEU A 33 -4.50 24.93 -34.65
N GLU A 34 -4.10 26.10 -35.10
CA GLU A 34 -3.31 27.03 -34.31
C GLU A 34 -4.26 28.04 -33.68
N TYR A 35 -4.38 28.04 -32.38
CA TYR A 35 -5.31 28.87 -31.63
C TYR A 35 -4.59 29.98 -30.88
N LYS A 36 -5.00 31.22 -31.11
CA LYS A 36 -4.51 32.41 -30.43
C LYS A 36 -5.53 32.89 -29.41
N MET A 37 -5.11 32.94 -28.14
CA MET A 37 -6.00 33.38 -27.06
C MET A 37 -6.24 34.91 -27.14
N GLU A 38 -7.50 35.32 -27.31
CA GLU A 38 -7.87 36.73 -27.44
C GLU A 38 -8.73 37.29 -26.30
N SER A 39 -9.09 36.51 -25.31
CA SER A 39 -10.00 36.91 -24.23
C SER A 39 -9.41 37.94 -23.25
N ASN A 40 -10.23 38.94 -22.88
CA ASN A 40 -9.90 39.90 -21.83
C ASN A 40 -9.90 39.31 -20.42
N GLU A 41 -10.61 38.22 -20.19
CA GLU A 41 -10.78 37.57 -18.90
C GLU A 41 -9.50 36.84 -18.43
N VAL A 42 -8.60 36.52 -19.38
CA VAL A 42 -7.33 35.81 -19.09
C VAL A 42 -6.15 36.63 -19.61
N ARG A 43 -6.10 37.90 -19.28
CA ARG A 43 -5.11 38.89 -19.77
C ARG A 43 -3.66 38.44 -19.71
N GLN A 44 -3.29 37.66 -18.69
CA GLN A 44 -1.92 37.18 -18.48
C GLN A 44 -1.45 36.16 -19.56
N TYR A 45 -2.36 35.61 -20.38
CA TYR A 45 -2.04 34.63 -21.42
C TYR A 45 -2.30 35.15 -22.85
N ARG A 46 -2.63 36.40 -22.99
CA ARG A 46 -3.20 37.04 -24.17
C ARG A 46 -2.39 36.98 -25.48
N GLN A 47 -1.12 36.63 -25.41
CA GLN A 47 -0.24 36.64 -26.58
C GLN A 47 0.41 35.28 -26.88
N LYS A 48 -0.04 34.19 -26.20
CA LYS A 48 0.53 32.89 -26.42
C LYS A 48 -0.26 32.13 -27.47
N SER A 49 0.41 31.67 -28.52
CA SER A 49 -0.10 30.67 -29.44
C SER A 49 0.12 29.27 -28.90
N VAL A 50 -0.83 28.40 -29.10
CA VAL A 50 -0.76 26.98 -28.74
C VAL A 50 -1.21 26.13 -29.90
N HIS A 51 -0.57 25.00 -30.11
CA HIS A 51 -1.01 24.01 -31.08
C HIS A 51 -2.06 23.11 -30.48
N ILE A 52 -3.24 23.02 -31.13
CA ILE A 52 -4.37 22.25 -30.65
C ILE A 52 -4.76 21.21 -31.70
N GLN A 53 -5.04 19.99 -31.22
CA GLN A 53 -5.57 18.92 -32.06
C GLN A 53 -6.82 18.33 -31.41
N LEU A 54 -7.92 18.30 -32.14
CA LEU A 54 -9.16 17.66 -31.72
C LEU A 54 -9.35 16.35 -32.47
N TYR A 55 -9.53 15.25 -31.70
CA TYR A 55 -9.80 13.91 -32.21
C TYR A 55 -11.25 13.54 -31.85
N ILE A 56 -12.04 13.10 -32.82
CA ILE A 56 -13.44 12.76 -32.64
C ILE A 56 -13.69 11.35 -33.16
N ASP A 57 -14.28 10.48 -32.31
CA ASP A 57 -14.76 9.17 -32.71
C ASP A 57 -16.13 9.31 -33.36
N ARG A 58 -16.21 9.14 -34.68
CA ARG A 58 -17.45 9.22 -35.47
C ARG A 58 -18.26 7.92 -35.47
N ASN A 59 -17.73 6.83 -34.96
CA ASN A 59 -18.44 5.56 -34.95
C ASN A 59 -19.49 5.55 -33.82
N ASN A 60 -20.74 5.37 -34.13
CA ASN A 60 -21.90 5.30 -33.22
C ASN A 60 -22.46 6.67 -32.75
N LEU A 61 -23.02 7.44 -33.66
CA LEU A 61 -23.34 8.84 -33.38
C LEU A 61 -24.84 9.16 -33.56
N GLU A 62 -25.59 9.24 -32.44
CA GLU A 62 -26.87 9.98 -32.38
C GLU A 62 -26.92 10.87 -31.13
N GLY A 63 -27.37 12.13 -31.29
CA GLY A 63 -27.49 13.15 -30.26
C GLY A 63 -26.34 14.16 -30.22
N THR A 64 -26.56 15.30 -29.59
CA THR A 64 -25.55 16.36 -29.42
C THR A 64 -24.75 16.13 -28.17
N PRO A 65 -23.41 15.96 -28.22
CA PRO A 65 -22.61 15.75 -27.04
C PRO A 65 -22.58 17.03 -26.16
N LYS A 66 -22.45 16.84 -24.85
CA LYS A 66 -22.32 17.99 -23.91
C LYS A 66 -21.10 18.88 -24.18
N TRP A 67 -20.15 18.40 -24.96
CA TRP A 67 -18.95 19.14 -25.39
C TRP A 67 -19.00 19.61 -26.84
N GLN A 68 -20.20 19.66 -27.45
CA GLN A 68 -20.41 20.17 -28.82
C GLN A 68 -19.86 21.61 -29.00
N TRP A 69 -19.94 22.43 -27.96
CA TRP A 69 -19.42 23.78 -27.96
C TRP A 69 -17.93 23.88 -28.34
N ILE A 70 -17.11 22.86 -28.06
CA ILE A 70 -15.70 22.81 -28.47
C ILE A 70 -15.60 22.67 -29.99
N ILE A 71 -16.48 21.87 -30.59
CA ILE A 71 -16.52 21.69 -32.03
C ILE A 71 -16.99 22.98 -32.68
N ASP A 72 -18.01 23.61 -32.11
CA ASP A 72 -18.57 24.84 -32.62
C ASP A 72 -17.58 26.02 -32.58
N GLU A 73 -16.72 26.07 -31.53
CA GLU A 73 -15.63 27.06 -31.45
C GLU A 73 -14.44 26.76 -32.40
N LEU A 74 -14.19 25.49 -32.70
CA LEU A 74 -13.04 25.08 -33.52
C LEU A 74 -13.37 24.92 -34.99
N THR A 75 -14.66 24.77 -35.33
CA THR A 75 -15.07 24.48 -36.70
C THR A 75 -16.39 25.18 -37.01
N GLU A 76 -16.42 25.99 -38.04
CA GLU A 76 -17.66 26.60 -38.51
C GLU A 76 -18.59 25.53 -39.10
N GLY A 77 -19.70 25.22 -38.41
CA GLY A 77 -20.82 24.48 -38.97
C GLY A 77 -20.76 22.96 -39.00
N ILE A 78 -19.81 22.31 -38.33
CA ILE A 78 -19.82 20.85 -38.16
C ILE A 78 -20.73 20.45 -37.01
N HIS A 79 -21.97 20.10 -37.29
CA HIS A 79 -22.88 19.53 -36.32
C HIS A 79 -22.76 18.00 -36.33
N LEU A 80 -22.29 17.42 -35.22
CA LEU A 80 -22.32 15.98 -35.03
C LEU A 80 -23.75 15.55 -34.67
N LYS A 81 -24.40 14.82 -35.57
CA LYS A 81 -25.61 14.05 -35.21
C LYS A 81 -25.19 12.72 -34.66
N THR A 82 -25.53 12.44 -33.42
CA THR A 82 -24.91 11.31 -32.74
C THR A 82 -25.92 10.41 -32.04
N TYR A 83 -25.80 9.07 -32.23
CA TYR A 83 -26.41 8.07 -31.37
C TYR A 83 -25.39 7.68 -30.28
N GLY A 84 -25.72 7.96 -29.03
CA GLY A 84 -24.83 7.64 -27.88
C GLY A 84 -23.95 8.80 -27.42
N ALA A 85 -22.89 8.49 -26.66
CA ALA A 85 -21.95 9.46 -26.11
C ALA A 85 -20.66 9.48 -26.96
N PRO A 86 -20.51 10.39 -27.94
CA PRO A 86 -19.32 10.46 -28.77
C PRO A 86 -18.09 10.71 -27.91
N LYS A 87 -16.98 10.06 -28.28
CA LYS A 87 -15.71 10.25 -27.62
C LYS A 87 -14.95 11.38 -28.28
N GLY A 88 -14.35 12.24 -27.47
CA GLY A 88 -13.48 13.31 -27.95
C GLY A 88 -12.22 13.43 -27.14
N ILE A 89 -11.12 13.81 -27.79
CA ILE A 89 -9.85 14.12 -27.14
C ILE A 89 -9.35 15.43 -27.74
N LEU A 90 -9.17 16.43 -26.87
CA LEU A 90 -8.50 17.67 -27.23
C LEU A 90 -7.08 17.64 -26.67
N THR A 91 -6.08 17.76 -27.52
CA THR A 91 -4.69 17.90 -27.09
C THR A 91 -4.21 19.32 -27.27
N VAL A 92 -3.38 19.76 -26.33
CA VAL A 92 -2.79 21.10 -26.30
C VAL A 92 -1.28 20.95 -26.12
N SER A 93 -0.51 21.35 -27.11
CA SER A 93 0.94 21.40 -27.02
C SER A 93 1.38 22.75 -26.49
N LEU A 94 2.09 22.76 -25.38
CA LEU A 94 2.64 23.96 -24.74
C LEU A 94 4.09 23.71 -24.38
N ASP A 95 4.98 24.47 -24.99
CA ASP A 95 6.43 24.25 -24.96
C ASP A 95 6.74 22.80 -25.41
N ASP A 96 7.40 22.02 -24.57
CA ASP A 96 7.70 20.61 -24.86
C ASP A 96 6.74 19.62 -24.18
N GLU A 97 5.61 20.07 -23.67
CA GLU A 97 4.63 19.24 -22.94
C GLU A 97 3.33 19.14 -23.75
N LEU A 98 2.71 17.95 -23.69
CA LEU A 98 1.43 17.68 -24.31
C LEU A 98 0.37 17.46 -23.23
N TYR A 99 -0.66 18.28 -23.23
CA TYR A 99 -1.82 18.17 -22.35
C TYR A 99 -3.00 17.58 -23.11
N ALA A 100 -3.83 16.78 -22.45
CA ALA A 100 -5.00 16.19 -23.07
C ALA A 100 -6.24 16.34 -22.20
N PHE A 101 -7.32 16.77 -22.82
CA PHE A 101 -8.67 16.73 -22.27
C PHE A 101 -9.43 15.58 -22.91
N SER A 102 -10.05 14.75 -22.09
CA SER A 102 -10.87 13.64 -22.59
C SER A 102 -12.34 13.85 -22.28
N PHE A 103 -13.19 13.60 -23.27
CA PHE A 103 -14.64 13.78 -23.22
C PHE A 103 -15.34 12.44 -23.36
N SER A 104 -16.44 12.27 -22.66
CA SER A 104 -17.19 11.01 -22.58
C SER A 104 -16.26 9.86 -22.14
N HIS A 105 -16.26 8.72 -22.81
CA HIS A 105 -15.43 7.55 -22.47
C HIS A 105 -14.03 7.55 -23.12
N ALA A 106 -13.57 8.68 -23.68
CA ALA A 106 -12.25 8.77 -24.33
C ALA A 106 -11.07 8.69 -23.35
N HIS A 107 -11.31 8.82 -22.04
CA HIS A 107 -10.26 8.73 -21.01
C HIS A 107 -9.47 7.41 -21.06
N HIS A 108 -10.08 6.29 -21.49
CA HIS A 108 -9.37 5.02 -21.66
C HIS A 108 -8.28 5.07 -22.74
N CYS A 109 -8.46 5.89 -23.79
CA CYS A 109 -7.47 6.05 -24.84
C CYS A 109 -6.26 6.86 -24.37
N VAL A 110 -6.50 7.87 -23.52
CA VAL A 110 -5.46 8.78 -23.01
C VAL A 110 -4.70 8.16 -21.82
N HIS A 111 -5.36 7.32 -21.03
CA HIS A 111 -4.83 6.79 -19.77
C HIS A 111 -3.49 6.06 -19.93
N LYS A 112 -3.28 5.37 -21.05
CA LYS A 112 -2.05 4.61 -21.33
C LYS A 112 -0.80 5.51 -21.46
N PHE A 113 -0.98 6.77 -21.84
CA PHE A 113 0.08 7.73 -22.15
C PHE A 113 0.17 8.86 -21.11
N ALA A 114 -0.80 8.93 -20.20
CA ALA A 114 -0.90 9.98 -19.21
C ALA A 114 0.17 9.85 -18.12
N ASP A 115 0.74 10.99 -17.72
CA ASP A 115 1.49 11.09 -16.48
C ASP A 115 0.52 10.98 -15.31
N LYS A 116 0.60 9.86 -14.58
CA LYS A 116 -0.29 9.54 -13.46
C LYS A 116 -0.07 10.39 -12.22
N GLU A 117 1.08 11.05 -12.14
CA GLU A 117 1.39 11.95 -11.02
C GLU A 117 0.97 13.40 -11.29
N PHE A 118 0.63 13.76 -12.51
CA PHE A 118 0.32 15.14 -12.88
C PHE A 118 -0.71 15.80 -11.95
N ALA A 119 -1.85 15.15 -11.74
CA ALA A 119 -2.92 15.71 -10.91
C ALA A 119 -2.50 15.86 -9.45
N PHE A 120 -1.69 14.94 -8.92
CA PHE A 120 -1.19 15.02 -7.56
C PHE A 120 -0.05 16.03 -7.39
N ARG A 121 0.84 16.20 -8.40
CA ARG A 121 1.82 17.30 -8.39
C ARG A 121 1.13 18.66 -8.33
N PHE A 122 0.05 18.83 -9.08
CA PHE A 122 -0.78 20.02 -8.98
C PHE A 122 -1.41 20.13 -7.59
N ALA A 123 -1.99 19.04 -7.07
CA ALA A 123 -2.67 18.99 -5.78
C ALA A 123 -1.78 19.37 -4.60
N ARG A 124 -0.52 18.96 -4.59
CA ARG A 124 0.45 19.27 -3.52
C ARG A 124 0.69 20.76 -3.33
N LYS A 125 0.44 21.57 -4.36
CA LYS A 125 0.68 23.01 -4.36
C LYS A 125 -0.57 23.87 -4.15
N LEU A 126 -1.71 23.22 -3.83
CA LEU A 126 -2.98 23.91 -3.61
C LEU A 126 -3.24 24.23 -2.14
N ASP A 127 -4.04 25.27 -1.90
CA ASP A 127 -4.63 25.56 -0.61
C ASP A 127 -6.05 25.03 -0.57
N TYR A 128 -6.38 24.25 0.44
CA TYR A 128 -7.70 23.63 0.58
C TYR A 128 -8.56 24.38 1.58
N LYS A 129 -9.86 24.54 1.24
CA LYS A 129 -10.90 24.91 2.19
C LYS A 129 -11.38 23.67 2.94
N GLU A 130 -11.55 22.56 2.19
CA GLU A 130 -12.16 21.34 2.70
C GLU A 130 -11.75 20.16 1.83
N ILE A 131 -11.44 19.02 2.44
CA ILE A 131 -11.29 17.72 1.78
C ILE A 131 -12.60 16.97 1.99
N LYS A 132 -13.38 16.76 0.91
CA LYS A 132 -14.74 16.22 0.98
C LYS A 132 -14.79 14.70 0.97
N ARG A 133 -13.97 14.09 0.11
CA ARG A 133 -13.96 12.63 -0.06
C ARG A 133 -12.57 12.17 -0.47
N THR A 134 -12.14 11.06 0.12
CA THR A 134 -10.90 10.41 -0.27
C THR A 134 -11.15 8.93 -0.55
N ALA A 135 -10.48 8.39 -1.56
CA ALA A 135 -10.33 6.96 -1.74
C ALA A 135 -8.88 6.60 -1.43
N LYS A 136 -8.69 5.68 -0.49
CA LYS A 136 -7.38 5.21 -0.06
C LYS A 136 -7.30 3.70 -0.25
N ALA A 137 -6.15 3.19 -0.59
CA ALA A 137 -5.85 1.77 -0.55
C ALA A 137 -4.87 1.49 0.58
N ALA A 138 -5.11 0.42 1.30
CA ALA A 138 -4.22 -0.11 2.30
C ALA A 138 -3.89 -1.56 1.94
N PRO A 139 -2.78 -1.80 1.23
CA PRO A 139 -2.29 -3.15 0.96
C PRO A 139 -2.15 -3.96 2.24
N HIS A 140 -2.36 -5.26 2.18
CA HIS A 140 -2.40 -6.21 3.30
C HIS A 140 -3.57 -6.10 4.27
N SER A 141 -4.40 -5.09 4.17
CA SER A 141 -5.62 -5.00 4.97
C SER A 141 -6.88 -5.33 4.16
N SER A 142 -6.75 -5.61 2.87
CA SER A 142 -7.85 -5.83 1.92
C SER A 142 -8.90 -4.72 1.96
N LYS A 143 -8.49 -3.49 2.29
CA LYS A 143 -9.42 -2.38 2.50
C LYS A 143 -9.16 -1.26 1.52
N VAL A 144 -10.15 -0.97 0.68
CA VAL A 144 -10.28 0.35 0.05
C VAL A 144 -11.27 1.13 0.90
N LYS A 145 -10.78 2.14 1.60
CA LYS A 145 -11.64 3.02 2.38
C LYS A 145 -12.09 4.19 1.50
N MET A 146 -13.38 4.36 1.29
CA MET A 146 -13.95 5.63 0.86
C MET A 146 -14.37 6.40 2.10
N ILE A 147 -13.72 7.52 2.35
CA ILE A 147 -14.02 8.36 3.50
C ILE A 147 -14.66 9.64 2.99
N ASP A 148 -15.90 9.91 3.40
CA ASP A 148 -16.48 11.23 3.28
C ASP A 148 -15.93 12.07 4.43
N ALA A 149 -15.14 13.10 4.10
CA ALA A 149 -14.61 14.00 5.11
C ALA A 149 -15.74 14.90 5.63
N PHE A 150 -15.78 15.09 6.94
CA PHE A 150 -16.70 16.04 7.56
C PHE A 150 -16.26 17.48 7.25
N LYS A 151 -17.22 18.39 7.36
CA LYS A 151 -17.02 19.83 7.20
C LYS A 151 -15.84 20.31 8.07
N ASP A 152 -14.92 21.07 7.47
CA ASP A 152 -13.72 21.66 8.07
C ASP A 152 -12.44 20.81 8.07
N ASN A 153 -12.42 19.62 7.46
CA ASN A 153 -11.15 18.91 7.27
C ASN A 153 -10.32 19.57 6.14
N LYS A 154 -9.17 20.12 6.53
CA LYS A 154 -8.23 20.81 5.61
C LYS A 154 -6.95 20.03 5.35
N TYR A 155 -6.75 18.96 6.07
CA TYR A 155 -5.52 18.19 6.06
C TYR A 155 -5.76 16.80 5.47
N PHE A 156 -4.74 16.29 4.81
CA PHE A 156 -4.72 14.89 4.39
C PHE A 156 -4.45 14.02 5.61
N ASP A 157 -5.41 13.16 5.93
CA ASP A 157 -5.35 12.20 7.02
C ASP A 157 -5.29 10.78 6.46
N PHE A 158 -4.35 9.96 6.95
CA PHE A 158 -4.16 8.58 6.51
C PHE A 158 -3.57 7.73 7.64
N ASP A 159 -3.96 6.47 7.66
CA ASP A 159 -3.40 5.49 8.57
C ASP A 159 -2.15 4.81 7.98
N SER A 160 -1.44 4.06 8.83
CA SER A 160 -0.26 3.30 8.43
C SER A 160 -0.57 2.34 7.29
N GLY A 161 0.26 2.36 6.25
CA GLY A 161 0.05 1.54 5.06
C GLY A 161 -0.98 2.09 4.07
N GLU A 162 -1.74 3.13 4.41
CA GLU A 162 -2.69 3.76 3.50
C GLU A 162 -2.03 4.76 2.56
N ALA A 163 -2.47 4.77 1.32
CA ALA A 163 -2.09 5.79 0.35
C ALA A 163 -3.30 6.22 -0.49
N TYR A 164 -3.30 7.47 -0.93
CA TYR A 164 -4.40 8.02 -1.69
C TYR A 164 -4.43 7.49 -3.11
N LEU A 165 -5.63 7.16 -3.59
CA LEU A 165 -5.94 6.87 -4.99
C LEU A 165 -6.73 8.00 -5.64
N LYS A 166 -7.60 8.65 -4.87
CA LYS A 166 -8.49 9.70 -5.34
C LYS A 166 -8.87 10.65 -4.22
N VAL A 167 -8.98 11.95 -4.55
CA VAL A 167 -9.37 13.01 -3.62
C VAL A 167 -10.40 13.91 -4.27
N LYS A 168 -11.50 14.21 -3.56
CA LYS A 168 -12.43 15.31 -3.87
C LYS A 168 -12.28 16.39 -2.82
N ALA A 169 -12.04 17.61 -3.25
CA ALA A 169 -11.79 18.72 -2.36
C ALA A 169 -12.39 20.03 -2.86
N THR A 170 -12.51 20.99 -1.96
CA THR A 170 -12.78 22.39 -2.28
C THR A 170 -11.50 23.18 -2.10
N GLN A 171 -11.04 23.79 -3.17
CA GLN A 171 -9.84 24.62 -3.18
C GLN A 171 -10.15 26.05 -2.70
N LYS A 172 -9.19 26.67 -2.02
CA LYS A 172 -9.23 28.09 -1.72
C LYS A 172 -8.73 28.87 -2.93
N LEU A 173 -9.64 29.50 -3.66
CA LEU A 173 -9.33 30.29 -4.83
C LEU A 173 -9.28 31.80 -4.50
N PRO A 174 -8.48 32.62 -5.22
CA PRO A 174 -8.55 34.07 -5.17
C PRO A 174 -9.97 34.58 -5.52
N ARG A 175 -10.36 35.74 -5.02
CA ARG A 175 -11.69 36.32 -5.25
C ARG A 175 -12.04 36.46 -6.73
N ASP A 176 -11.07 36.86 -7.54
CA ASP A 176 -11.26 37.14 -8.98
C ASP A 176 -10.78 35.98 -9.86
N PHE A 177 -10.77 34.77 -9.33
CA PHE A 177 -10.34 33.61 -10.09
C PHE A 177 -11.41 33.21 -11.12
N GLY A 178 -11.10 33.41 -12.41
CA GLY A 178 -12.06 33.29 -13.53
C GLY A 178 -12.02 31.94 -14.28
N ILE A 179 -11.10 31.01 -13.99
CA ILE A 179 -10.86 29.86 -14.86
C ILE A 179 -11.82 28.70 -14.56
N TYR A 180 -11.89 28.24 -13.30
CA TYR A 180 -12.75 27.12 -12.89
C TYR A 180 -13.34 27.36 -11.49
N LYS A 181 -14.35 26.54 -11.12
CA LYS A 181 -15.00 26.59 -9.80
C LYS A 181 -14.15 25.89 -8.73
N GLU A 182 -14.46 26.15 -7.46
CA GLU A 182 -13.66 25.70 -6.30
C GLU A 182 -13.58 24.18 -6.14
N ASN A 183 -14.56 23.40 -6.62
CA ASN A 183 -14.57 21.96 -6.46
C ASN A 183 -13.63 21.29 -7.45
N ILE A 184 -12.74 20.43 -6.92
CA ILE A 184 -11.77 19.67 -7.70
C ILE A 184 -11.83 18.20 -7.34
N GLU A 185 -11.50 17.36 -8.31
CA GLU A 185 -11.31 15.93 -8.14
C GLU A 185 -9.92 15.55 -8.70
N ILE A 186 -9.12 14.88 -7.88
CA ILE A 186 -7.72 14.55 -8.12
C ILE A 186 -7.60 13.02 -8.10
N GLY A 187 -6.95 12.46 -9.09
CA GLY A 187 -6.69 11.03 -9.23
C GLY A 187 -5.72 10.81 -10.39
N ASP A 188 -6.00 9.86 -11.27
CA ASP A 188 -5.24 9.68 -12.53
C ASP A 188 -5.32 10.87 -13.47
N ALA A 189 -6.21 11.81 -13.18
CA ALA A 189 -6.38 13.06 -13.89
C ALA A 189 -6.92 14.14 -12.94
N LEU A 190 -6.72 15.39 -13.29
CA LEU A 190 -7.36 16.54 -12.67
C LEU A 190 -8.74 16.75 -13.28
N SER A 191 -9.80 16.80 -12.47
CA SER A 191 -11.14 17.14 -12.90
C SER A 191 -11.61 18.41 -12.22
N VAL A 192 -12.03 19.37 -13.02
CA VAL A 192 -12.57 20.66 -12.58
C VAL A 192 -13.81 21.02 -13.39
N GLU A 193 -14.64 21.90 -12.84
CA GLU A 193 -15.75 22.54 -13.54
C GLU A 193 -15.31 23.94 -13.96
N LEU A 194 -15.29 24.21 -15.27
CA LEU A 194 -14.93 25.53 -15.77
C LEU A 194 -15.95 26.60 -15.32
N LYS A 195 -15.53 27.85 -15.25
CA LYS A 195 -16.43 28.98 -14.99
C LYS A 195 -17.38 29.18 -16.19
N ASN A 196 -16.82 29.14 -17.40
CA ASN A 196 -17.56 29.17 -18.64
C ASN A 196 -17.09 28.03 -19.54
N ASP A 197 -18.00 27.41 -20.24
CA ASP A 197 -17.72 26.36 -21.23
C ASP A 197 -17.22 27.03 -22.53
N CYS A 198 -15.93 27.40 -22.53
CA CYS A 198 -15.25 27.98 -23.67
C CYS A 198 -13.79 27.51 -23.76
N LEU A 199 -13.25 27.48 -24.96
CA LEU A 199 -11.90 27.03 -25.25
C LEU A 199 -10.84 27.87 -24.52
N THR A 200 -11.08 29.17 -24.39
CA THR A 200 -10.20 30.08 -23.67
C THR A 200 -9.97 29.65 -22.21
N HIS A 201 -11.04 29.23 -21.48
CA HIS A 201 -10.88 28.76 -20.09
C HIS A 201 -10.20 27.41 -20.03
N MET A 202 -10.41 26.52 -21.01
CA MET A 202 -9.66 25.27 -21.09
C MET A 202 -8.16 25.49 -21.24
N LEU A 203 -7.78 26.38 -22.17
CA LEU A 203 -6.38 26.72 -22.40
C LEU A 203 -5.78 27.43 -21.18
N ALA A 204 -6.52 28.36 -20.58
CA ALA A 204 -6.10 29.02 -19.36
C ALA A 204 -5.85 28.03 -18.21
N LEU A 205 -6.64 26.96 -18.12
CA LEU A 205 -6.41 25.87 -17.15
C LEU A 205 -5.06 25.17 -17.40
N VAL A 206 -4.68 24.92 -18.66
CA VAL A 206 -3.37 24.32 -18.99
C VAL A 206 -2.22 25.23 -18.50
N PHE A 207 -2.26 26.51 -18.85
CA PHE A 207 -1.24 27.48 -18.42
C PHE A 207 -1.18 27.62 -16.89
N TYR A 208 -2.36 27.66 -16.26
CA TYR A 208 -2.45 27.72 -14.79
C TYR A 208 -1.87 26.48 -14.14
N ALA A 209 -2.24 25.29 -14.59
CA ALA A 209 -1.72 24.04 -14.05
C ALA A 209 -0.20 23.94 -14.19
N LYS A 210 0.34 24.28 -15.37
CA LYS A 210 1.78 24.33 -15.60
C LYS A 210 2.47 25.31 -14.63
N ARG A 211 1.95 26.54 -14.49
CA ARG A 211 2.50 27.54 -13.58
C ARG A 211 2.50 27.08 -12.12
N ILE A 212 1.41 26.45 -11.67
CA ILE A 212 1.31 25.97 -10.28
C ILE A 212 2.32 24.83 -10.04
N ILE A 213 2.39 23.85 -10.94
CA ILE A 213 3.32 22.72 -10.80
C ILE A 213 4.79 23.17 -10.77
N THR A 214 5.14 24.20 -11.56
CA THR A 214 6.51 24.73 -11.64
C THR A 214 6.82 25.82 -10.60
N SER A 215 5.84 26.21 -9.77
CA SER A 215 6.05 27.23 -8.74
C SER A 215 6.95 26.73 -7.62
N GLU A 216 7.63 27.65 -6.92
CA GLU A 216 8.45 27.38 -5.74
C GLU A 216 7.63 27.22 -4.43
N LYS A 217 6.30 27.19 -4.53
CA LYS A 217 5.42 27.01 -3.38
C LYS A 217 5.72 25.69 -2.66
N GLU A 218 5.73 25.71 -1.35
CA GLU A 218 5.88 24.53 -0.50
C GLU A 218 4.86 23.47 -0.85
N GLU A 219 5.28 22.23 -0.91
CA GLU A 219 4.44 21.09 -1.26
C GLU A 219 3.81 20.46 -0.02
N ILE A 220 2.51 20.22 -0.10
CA ILE A 220 1.81 19.38 0.88
C ILE A 220 2.18 17.92 0.62
N LYS A 221 2.63 17.19 1.64
CA LYS A 221 2.91 15.76 1.52
C LYS A 221 1.61 14.98 1.31
N ILE A 222 1.51 14.25 0.21
CA ILE A 222 0.36 13.40 -0.13
C ILE A 222 0.89 11.99 -0.44
N PRO A 223 0.76 11.05 0.49
CA PRO A 223 1.12 9.65 0.26
C PRO A 223 0.30 9.02 -0.86
N LEU A 224 0.97 8.43 -1.83
CA LEU A 224 0.35 7.88 -3.02
C LEU A 224 0.81 6.46 -3.31
N LEU A 225 -0.11 5.66 -3.85
CA LEU A 225 0.21 4.45 -4.58
C LEU A 225 0.21 4.75 -6.08
N LYS A 226 1.39 4.64 -6.67
CA LYS A 226 1.61 4.84 -8.10
C LYS A 226 1.56 3.50 -8.83
N LYS A 227 0.61 3.35 -9.74
CA LYS A 227 0.53 2.17 -10.59
C LYS A 227 1.73 2.14 -11.55
N LEU A 228 2.39 0.97 -11.65
CA LEU A 228 3.45 0.77 -12.64
C LEU A 228 2.92 0.90 -14.07
N ASP A 229 3.75 1.43 -14.95
CA ASP A 229 3.45 1.47 -16.37
C ASP A 229 3.49 0.05 -16.95
N LYS A 230 2.48 -0.31 -17.74
CA LYS A 230 2.44 -1.60 -18.45
C LYS A 230 3.59 -1.78 -19.44
N ASN A 231 4.24 -0.69 -19.86
CA ASN A 231 5.43 -0.73 -20.72
C ASN A 231 6.73 -1.07 -19.97
N ASP A 232 6.71 -1.09 -18.63
CA ASP A 232 7.83 -1.54 -17.80
C ASP A 232 7.86 -3.08 -17.69
N ASP A 233 7.69 -3.78 -18.83
CA ASP A 233 7.58 -5.24 -18.91
C ASP A 233 8.70 -5.97 -18.15
N ASN A 234 9.93 -5.47 -18.20
CA ASN A 234 11.06 -6.09 -17.52
C ASN A 234 10.94 -6.04 -16.01
N LEU A 235 10.46 -4.91 -15.47
CA LEU A 235 10.23 -4.75 -14.03
C LEU A 235 9.04 -5.59 -13.58
N ILE A 236 7.94 -5.57 -14.33
CA ILE A 236 6.75 -6.37 -14.04
C ILE A 236 7.11 -7.87 -14.03
N LYS A 237 7.82 -8.37 -15.03
CA LYS A 237 8.28 -9.76 -15.08
C LYS A 237 9.19 -10.12 -13.91
N LYS A 238 10.09 -9.22 -13.51
CA LYS A 238 10.94 -9.39 -12.33
C LYS A 238 10.11 -9.54 -11.05
N LEU A 239 9.13 -8.65 -10.86
CA LEU A 239 8.25 -8.67 -9.69
C LEU A 239 7.33 -9.90 -9.69
N ASP A 240 6.79 -10.27 -10.83
CA ASP A 240 6.01 -11.50 -11.01
C ASP A 240 6.84 -12.75 -10.70
N GLY A 241 8.09 -12.79 -11.14
CA GLY A 241 9.01 -13.88 -10.81
C GLY A 241 9.31 -13.97 -9.31
N LYS A 242 9.49 -12.84 -8.62
CA LYS A 242 9.63 -12.79 -7.16
C LYS A 242 8.37 -13.30 -6.47
N LEU A 243 7.18 -12.83 -6.88
CA LEU A 243 5.90 -13.28 -6.34
C LEU A 243 5.72 -14.79 -6.47
N ILE A 244 5.95 -15.34 -7.67
CA ILE A 244 5.88 -16.79 -7.94
C ILE A 244 6.78 -17.57 -6.99
N LYS A 245 8.04 -17.11 -6.85
CA LYS A 245 8.98 -17.73 -5.92
C LYS A 245 8.45 -17.70 -4.48
N LYS A 246 7.91 -16.58 -4.02
CA LYS A 246 7.36 -16.45 -2.67
C LYS A 246 6.09 -17.27 -2.46
N ILE A 247 5.25 -17.46 -3.48
CA ILE A 247 4.11 -18.39 -3.41
C ILE A 247 4.61 -19.82 -3.16
N ILE A 248 5.67 -20.25 -3.83
CA ILE A 248 6.23 -21.61 -3.72
C ILE A 248 6.99 -21.80 -2.40
N ASP A 249 7.89 -20.89 -2.06
CA ASP A 249 8.80 -21.01 -0.91
C ASP A 249 8.09 -20.82 0.45
N GLY A 250 7.00 -20.08 0.49
CA GLY A 250 6.17 -19.94 1.68
C GLY A 250 6.69 -19.04 2.78
N GLU A 251 7.76 -18.29 2.55
CA GLU A 251 8.44 -17.49 3.58
C GLU A 251 7.82 -16.11 3.84
N THR A 252 7.06 -15.59 2.90
CA THR A 252 6.46 -14.24 2.99
C THR A 252 4.94 -14.35 3.10
N PRO A 253 4.28 -13.55 3.94
CA PRO A 253 2.84 -13.53 4.02
C PRO A 253 2.25 -13.03 2.69
N ILE A 254 1.40 -13.86 2.10
CA ILE A 254 0.60 -13.54 0.93
C ILE A 254 -0.84 -13.73 1.35
N TYR A 255 -1.65 -12.72 1.10
CA TYR A 255 -3.07 -12.72 1.45
C TYR A 255 -3.93 -12.78 0.19
N PHE A 256 -5.17 -13.19 0.36
CA PHE A 256 -6.18 -13.07 -0.67
C PHE A 256 -7.12 -11.92 -0.36
N SER A 257 -7.32 -11.05 -1.32
CA SER A 257 -8.25 -9.93 -1.21
C SER A 257 -9.11 -9.84 -2.46
N ASP A 258 -10.40 -9.61 -2.28
CA ASP A 258 -11.28 -9.24 -3.37
C ASP A 258 -11.47 -7.72 -3.34
N PHE A 259 -10.87 -7.04 -4.31
CA PHE A 259 -11.05 -5.60 -4.49
C PHE A 259 -12.11 -5.36 -5.57
N ASP A 260 -13.36 -5.29 -5.19
CA ASP A 260 -14.34 -4.62 -6.02
C ASP A 260 -14.28 -3.11 -5.76
N ILE A 261 -13.76 -2.36 -6.74
CA ILE A 261 -13.65 -0.89 -6.71
C ILE A 261 -15.02 -0.19 -6.55
N ILE A 262 -16.11 -0.92 -6.68
CA ILE A 262 -17.49 -0.40 -6.67
C ILE A 262 -18.16 -0.48 -5.29
N GLY A 263 -17.49 -1.03 -4.27
CA GLY A 263 -17.94 -0.83 -2.89
C GLY A 263 -18.43 -2.05 -2.13
N ASN A 264 -18.28 -3.27 -2.63
CA ASN A 264 -18.53 -4.48 -1.86
C ASN A 264 -17.20 -5.13 -1.47
N ILE A 265 -16.85 -5.06 -0.18
CA ILE A 265 -15.74 -5.82 0.38
C ILE A 265 -16.25 -7.24 0.62
N GLU A 266 -15.97 -8.15 -0.27
CA GLU A 266 -16.19 -9.56 -0.04
C GLU A 266 -14.90 -10.15 0.55
N SER A 267 -14.97 -10.61 1.80
CA SER A 267 -13.88 -11.34 2.42
C SER A 267 -13.67 -12.67 1.70
N PHE A 268 -12.47 -12.91 1.16
CA PHE A 268 -12.10 -14.20 0.60
C PHE A 268 -11.94 -15.30 1.67
N ASN A 269 -11.88 -14.93 2.94
CA ASN A 269 -11.66 -15.82 4.08
C ASN A 269 -12.95 -16.24 4.80
N ASP A 270 -14.08 -16.21 4.14
CA ASP A 270 -15.31 -16.74 4.73
C ASP A 270 -15.33 -18.27 4.61
N TYR A 271 -15.04 -18.96 5.71
CA TYR A 271 -14.98 -20.43 5.82
C TYR A 271 -16.31 -21.13 5.56
N SER A 272 -17.41 -20.40 5.37
CA SER A 272 -18.73 -20.93 5.08
C SER A 272 -19.03 -21.14 3.59
N THR A 273 -18.08 -20.85 2.71
CA THR A 273 -18.30 -20.78 1.26
C THR A 273 -17.49 -21.85 0.52
N GLU A 274 -18.15 -22.62 -0.36
CA GLU A 274 -17.47 -23.53 -1.27
C GLU A 274 -16.66 -22.76 -2.33
N TYR A 275 -15.41 -23.14 -2.49
CA TYR A 275 -14.51 -22.62 -3.51
C TYR A 275 -14.24 -23.67 -4.58
N THR A 276 -13.97 -23.19 -5.79
CA THR A 276 -13.55 -24.06 -6.91
C THR A 276 -12.26 -23.52 -7.51
N VAL A 277 -11.25 -24.39 -7.64
CA VAL A 277 -10.00 -24.04 -8.31
C VAL A 277 -10.04 -24.55 -9.75
N HIS A 278 -9.86 -23.66 -10.71
CA HIS A 278 -9.88 -23.95 -12.13
C HIS A 278 -8.50 -23.71 -12.74
N TYR A 279 -8.07 -24.62 -13.60
CA TYR A 279 -6.83 -24.44 -14.37
C TYR A 279 -7.05 -24.98 -15.80
N LEU A 280 -7.02 -24.09 -16.78
CA LEU A 280 -7.29 -24.41 -18.19
C LEU A 280 -8.57 -25.25 -18.35
N ASN A 281 -8.52 -26.32 -19.16
CA ASN A 281 -9.65 -27.21 -19.43
C ASN A 281 -9.76 -28.40 -18.46
N ARG A 282 -9.04 -28.37 -17.31
CA ARG A 282 -9.09 -29.45 -16.32
C ARG A 282 -10.40 -29.38 -15.50
N LYS A 283 -10.77 -30.52 -14.91
CA LYS A 283 -11.93 -30.57 -13.99
C LYS A 283 -11.64 -29.67 -12.79
N PRO A 284 -12.58 -28.82 -12.34
CA PRO A 284 -12.42 -28.00 -11.16
C PRO A 284 -12.23 -28.85 -9.90
N VAL A 285 -11.41 -28.36 -8.99
CA VAL A 285 -11.23 -28.93 -7.64
C VAL A 285 -12.10 -28.12 -6.69
N PHE A 286 -12.90 -28.81 -5.87
CA PHE A 286 -13.76 -28.21 -4.85
C PHE A 286 -13.02 -28.18 -3.52
N LEU A 287 -13.13 -27.09 -2.78
CA LEU A 287 -12.51 -26.86 -1.47
C LEU A 287 -13.52 -26.20 -0.53
N ASP A 288 -13.54 -26.62 0.74
CA ASP A 288 -14.40 -26.04 1.78
C ASP A 288 -13.86 -24.72 2.36
N GLY A 289 -12.78 -24.23 1.84
CA GLY A 289 -12.10 -22.99 2.13
C GLY A 289 -10.99 -22.79 1.12
N PHE A 290 -10.37 -21.60 1.09
CA PHE A 290 -9.25 -21.35 0.20
C PHE A 290 -8.21 -20.47 0.87
N ASP A 291 -7.03 -21.02 1.11
CA ASP A 291 -5.89 -20.31 1.63
C ASP A 291 -4.63 -20.46 0.75
N ILE A 292 -3.53 -19.86 1.16
CA ILE A 292 -2.28 -19.92 0.41
C ILE A 292 -1.68 -21.34 0.37
N ASN A 293 -1.97 -22.19 1.36
CA ASN A 293 -1.47 -23.56 1.40
C ASN A 293 -2.25 -24.43 0.41
N ASP A 294 -3.55 -24.20 0.27
CA ASP A 294 -4.37 -24.85 -0.75
C ASP A 294 -3.87 -24.52 -2.16
N LEU A 295 -3.52 -23.25 -2.38
CA LEU A 295 -2.91 -22.83 -3.65
C LEU A 295 -1.58 -23.57 -3.90
N ARG A 296 -0.71 -23.67 -2.89
CA ARG A 296 0.57 -24.37 -2.98
C ARG A 296 0.39 -25.86 -3.29
N MET A 297 -0.48 -26.53 -2.54
CA MET A 297 -0.81 -27.94 -2.79
C MET A 297 -1.35 -28.16 -4.21
N PHE A 298 -2.19 -27.22 -4.70
CA PHE A 298 -2.69 -27.29 -6.07
C PHE A 298 -1.57 -27.12 -7.12
N ILE A 299 -0.66 -26.14 -6.91
CA ILE A 299 0.51 -25.90 -7.78
C ILE A 299 1.42 -27.12 -7.83
N GLU A 300 1.75 -27.70 -6.68
CA GLU A 300 2.62 -28.87 -6.56
C GLU A 300 1.98 -30.10 -7.23
N LYS A 301 0.73 -30.41 -6.90
CA LYS A 301 -0.01 -31.54 -7.48
C LYS A 301 -0.11 -31.46 -9.00
N ASN A 302 -0.24 -30.25 -9.55
CA ASN A 302 -0.38 -30.03 -10.99
C ASN A 302 0.96 -29.72 -11.68
N LYS A 303 2.07 -29.67 -10.94
CA LYS A 303 3.43 -29.35 -11.41
C LYS A 303 3.48 -28.04 -12.21
N LEU A 304 2.80 -26.99 -11.69
CA LEU A 304 2.77 -25.69 -12.35
C LEU A 304 4.06 -24.93 -12.07
N ILE A 305 4.59 -24.29 -13.09
CA ILE A 305 5.84 -23.52 -13.01
C ILE A 305 5.68 -22.14 -13.66
N GLY A 306 6.39 -21.15 -13.13
CA GLY A 306 6.44 -19.81 -13.71
C GLY A 306 5.06 -19.16 -13.85
N GLU A 307 4.84 -18.48 -14.95
CA GLU A 307 3.61 -17.72 -15.24
C GLU A 307 2.36 -18.60 -15.40
N ASP A 308 2.51 -19.93 -15.52
CA ASP A 308 1.35 -20.83 -15.56
C ASP A 308 0.52 -20.77 -14.27
N ILE A 309 1.14 -20.37 -13.15
CA ILE A 309 0.46 -20.16 -11.88
C ILE A 309 -0.62 -19.07 -12.01
N PHE A 310 -0.38 -18.03 -12.79
CA PHE A 310 -1.34 -16.94 -13.01
C PHE A 310 -2.52 -17.32 -13.92
N LYS A 311 -2.49 -18.50 -14.55
CA LYS A 311 -3.62 -19.06 -15.31
C LYS A 311 -4.64 -19.80 -14.42
N ILE A 312 -4.43 -19.81 -13.11
CA ILE A 312 -5.37 -20.33 -12.15
C ILE A 312 -6.51 -19.33 -11.95
N PHE A 313 -7.75 -19.85 -11.88
CA PHE A 313 -8.93 -19.09 -11.52
C PHE A 313 -9.57 -19.69 -10.28
N ILE A 314 -10.02 -18.83 -9.38
CA ILE A 314 -10.76 -19.21 -8.19
C ILE A 314 -12.23 -18.85 -8.40
N GLY A 315 -13.10 -19.85 -8.32
CA GLY A 315 -14.54 -19.67 -8.35
C GLY A 315 -15.10 -19.63 -6.93
N LYS A 316 -15.97 -18.66 -6.67
CA LYS A 316 -16.73 -18.51 -5.41
C LYS A 316 -18.22 -18.37 -5.75
N GLU A 317 -19.10 -18.99 -4.98
CA GLU A 317 -20.54 -18.80 -5.12
C GLU A 317 -20.97 -17.61 -4.23
N ILE A 318 -21.59 -16.62 -4.86
CA ILE A 318 -22.06 -15.40 -4.21
C ILE A 318 -23.50 -15.20 -4.65
N GLU A 319 -24.43 -15.17 -3.69
CA GLU A 319 -25.88 -14.97 -3.94
C GLU A 319 -26.43 -15.92 -5.04
N GLY A 320 -26.01 -17.19 -5.03
CA GLY A 320 -26.41 -18.19 -6.02
C GLY A 320 -25.80 -18.02 -7.41
N LYS A 321 -24.83 -17.10 -7.58
CA LYS A 321 -24.09 -16.92 -8.82
C LYS A 321 -22.62 -17.26 -8.62
N ARG A 322 -22.06 -18.10 -9.49
CA ARG A 322 -20.62 -18.38 -9.49
C ARG A 322 -19.86 -17.26 -10.17
N LYS A 323 -19.00 -16.56 -9.41
CA LYS A 323 -18.00 -15.62 -9.93
C LYS A 323 -16.64 -16.32 -10.02
N LYS A 324 -15.85 -16.00 -11.05
CA LYS A 324 -14.48 -16.50 -11.25
C LYS A 324 -13.50 -15.35 -11.21
N TYR A 325 -12.43 -15.53 -10.46
CA TYR A 325 -11.38 -14.55 -10.25
C TYR A 325 -10.04 -15.10 -10.74
N GLU A 326 -9.31 -14.33 -11.52
CA GLU A 326 -7.92 -14.64 -11.85
C GLU A 326 -7.10 -14.61 -10.56
N ILE A 327 -6.27 -15.64 -10.33
CA ILE A 327 -5.49 -15.74 -9.08
C ILE A 327 -4.68 -14.47 -8.80
N LYS A 328 -4.01 -13.91 -9.80
CA LYS A 328 -3.20 -12.70 -9.64
C LYS A 328 -4.02 -11.48 -9.17
N LYS A 329 -5.31 -11.40 -9.52
CA LYS A 329 -6.18 -10.28 -9.12
C LYS A 329 -6.58 -10.31 -7.66
N ILE A 330 -6.60 -11.48 -7.05
CA ILE A 330 -6.98 -11.65 -5.64
C ILE A 330 -5.79 -11.78 -4.70
N LEU A 331 -4.56 -11.88 -5.24
CA LEU A 331 -3.34 -11.89 -4.43
C LEU A 331 -3.01 -10.48 -3.94
N ASP A 332 -2.74 -10.37 -2.64
CA ASP A 332 -2.20 -9.20 -1.99
C ASP A 332 -0.78 -9.51 -1.49
N TYR A 333 0.20 -8.86 -2.08
CA TYR A 333 1.61 -9.08 -1.79
C TYR A 333 2.40 -7.78 -1.89
N THR A 334 3.35 -7.55 -0.98
CA THR A 334 4.31 -6.45 -1.06
C THR A 334 5.74 -6.97 -1.08
N ASP A 335 6.51 -6.51 -2.06
CA ASP A 335 7.95 -6.76 -2.10
C ASP A 335 8.66 -5.89 -1.05
N GLU A 336 9.34 -6.56 -0.12
CA GLU A 336 9.96 -5.91 1.05
C GLU A 336 11.19 -5.05 0.70
N GLU A 337 11.86 -5.38 -0.41
CA GLU A 337 13.11 -4.72 -0.79
C GLU A 337 12.86 -3.49 -1.66
N GLU A 338 11.92 -3.60 -2.61
CA GLU A 338 11.75 -2.61 -3.66
C GLU A 338 10.48 -1.76 -3.49
N ARG A 339 9.69 -1.98 -2.42
CA ARG A 339 8.49 -1.18 -2.05
C ARG A 339 7.38 -1.22 -3.10
N TYR A 340 7.29 -2.33 -3.84
CA TYR A 340 6.18 -2.57 -4.77
C TYR A 340 5.12 -3.44 -4.11
N THR A 341 3.87 -3.10 -4.36
CA THR A 341 2.72 -3.87 -3.87
C THR A 341 1.82 -4.28 -5.01
N LEU A 342 1.32 -5.50 -4.94
CA LEU A 342 0.35 -6.04 -5.88
C LEU A 342 -1.06 -5.81 -5.36
N LEU A 343 -1.88 -5.13 -6.13
CA LEU A 343 -3.30 -4.90 -5.85
C LEU A 343 -4.11 -5.15 -7.11
N ASN A 344 -5.16 -5.96 -7.01
CA ASN A 344 -6.05 -6.29 -8.14
C ASN A 344 -5.29 -6.69 -9.42
N GLY A 345 -4.22 -7.51 -9.26
CA GLY A 345 -3.39 -8.00 -10.35
C GLY A 345 -2.43 -7.00 -10.98
N GLU A 346 -2.36 -5.78 -10.47
CA GLU A 346 -1.52 -4.71 -10.97
C GLU A 346 -0.51 -4.28 -9.91
N TRP A 347 0.71 -3.96 -10.34
CA TRP A 347 1.77 -3.51 -9.45
C TRP A 347 1.73 -2.01 -9.20
N TYR A 348 1.97 -1.61 -7.96
CA TYR A 348 2.06 -0.23 -7.49
C TYR A 348 3.34 -0.02 -6.70
N SER A 349 3.84 1.22 -6.69
CA SER A 349 4.92 1.65 -5.80
C SER A 349 4.40 2.74 -4.86
N TYR A 350 4.91 2.78 -3.63
CA TYR A 350 4.70 3.92 -2.75
C TYR A 350 5.59 5.09 -3.17
N ASN A 351 5.05 6.30 -3.13
CA ASN A 351 5.83 7.51 -3.42
C ASN A 351 6.77 7.89 -2.27
N ASN A 352 7.65 8.85 -2.53
CA ASN A 352 8.62 9.29 -1.52
C ASN A 352 7.94 9.95 -0.31
N ASP A 353 6.85 10.70 -0.49
CA ASP A 353 6.12 11.31 0.63
C ASP A 353 5.69 10.29 1.68
N TYR A 354 5.26 9.09 1.24
CA TYR A 354 4.91 8.02 2.16
C TYR A 354 6.14 7.45 2.87
N ILE A 355 7.25 7.30 2.15
CA ILE A 355 8.49 6.81 2.73
C ILE A 355 9.04 7.79 3.77
N ASP A 356 9.02 9.08 3.44
CA ASP A 356 9.45 10.15 4.36
C ASP A 356 8.57 10.17 5.60
N TYR A 357 7.25 10.12 5.44
CA TYR A 357 6.32 9.99 6.56
C TYR A 357 6.66 8.79 7.46
N LEU A 358 6.86 7.61 6.84
CA LEU A 358 7.14 6.38 7.58
C LEU A 358 8.47 6.49 8.35
N ASN A 359 9.50 7.04 7.72
CA ASN A 359 10.79 7.27 8.37
C ASN A 359 10.69 8.28 9.51
N ASP A 360 9.98 9.40 9.30
CA ASP A 360 9.73 10.41 10.34
C ASP A 360 9.01 9.76 11.54
N SER A 361 7.95 8.99 11.28
CA SER A 361 7.19 8.30 12.32
C SER A 361 8.04 7.29 13.11
N LEU A 362 8.85 6.47 12.42
CA LEU A 362 9.72 5.50 13.08
C LEU A 362 10.84 6.18 13.87
N SER A 363 11.32 7.34 13.42
CA SER A 363 12.37 8.09 14.11
C SER A 363 11.94 8.60 15.48
N GLU A 364 10.65 8.77 15.70
CA GLU A 364 10.07 9.21 16.99
C GLU A 364 9.94 8.09 18.02
N ILE A 365 10.08 6.81 17.62
CA ILE A 365 10.02 5.69 18.56
C ILE A 365 11.33 5.63 19.35
N PRO A 366 11.29 5.67 20.69
CA PRO A 366 12.48 5.46 21.49
C PRO A 366 13.05 4.05 21.26
N VAL A 367 14.32 3.99 20.85
CA VAL A 367 15.06 2.74 20.66
C VAL A 367 16.12 2.62 21.74
N ILE A 368 16.19 1.45 22.37
CA ILE A 368 17.18 1.14 23.39
C ILE A 368 18.01 -0.06 22.92
N TYR A 369 19.30 0.07 23.02
CA TYR A 369 20.27 -1.00 22.80
C TYR A 369 21.14 -1.13 24.04
N ASN A 370 21.13 -2.31 24.63
CA ASN A 370 22.05 -2.61 25.74
C ASN A 370 22.94 -3.81 25.35
N PRO A 371 24.23 -3.59 25.10
CA PRO A 371 25.16 -4.65 24.71
C PRO A 371 25.44 -5.66 25.83
N GLU A 372 25.08 -5.36 27.08
CA GLU A 372 25.25 -6.29 28.20
C GLU A 372 24.30 -7.50 28.15
N TYR A 373 23.19 -7.35 27.42
CA TYR A 373 22.26 -8.46 27.19
C TYR A 373 22.85 -9.44 26.16
N ASP A 374 23.24 -10.61 26.64
CA ASP A 374 23.85 -11.65 25.80
C ASP A 374 22.82 -12.59 25.17
N PHE A 375 22.67 -12.47 23.84
CA PHE A 375 21.83 -13.34 23.00
C PHE A 375 22.68 -14.28 22.13
N SER A 376 23.86 -14.75 22.62
CA SER A 376 24.73 -15.63 21.87
C SER A 376 24.15 -17.05 21.72
N LYS A 377 24.44 -17.68 20.58
CA LYS A 377 24.07 -19.09 20.34
C LYS A 377 24.69 -20.02 21.39
N LYS A 378 25.94 -19.73 21.79
CA LYS A 378 26.67 -20.49 22.82
C LYS A 378 25.89 -20.52 24.14
N ARG A 379 25.30 -19.40 24.53
CA ARG A 379 24.50 -19.31 25.77
C ARG A 379 23.27 -20.22 25.72
N HIS A 380 22.53 -20.21 24.60
CA HIS A 380 21.42 -21.13 24.39
C HIS A 380 21.84 -22.60 24.40
N GLU A 381 22.96 -22.94 23.73
CA GLU A 381 23.48 -24.32 23.71
C GLU A 381 23.91 -24.80 25.10
N THR A 382 24.57 -23.94 25.87
CA THR A 382 24.97 -24.22 27.25
C THR A 382 23.75 -24.48 28.14
N PHE A 383 22.71 -23.66 28.03
CA PHE A 383 21.45 -23.85 28.76
C PHE A 383 20.78 -25.18 28.38
N CYS A 384 20.68 -25.50 27.09
CA CYS A 384 20.10 -26.76 26.63
C CYS A 384 20.92 -27.96 27.08
N ALA A 385 22.25 -27.87 27.15
CA ALA A 385 23.11 -28.94 27.67
C ALA A 385 22.86 -29.17 29.15
N LYS A 386 22.77 -28.10 29.95
CA LYS A 386 22.41 -28.18 31.38
C LYS A 386 21.04 -28.86 31.56
N LYS A 387 20.03 -28.43 30.82
CA LYS A 387 18.68 -29.02 30.87
C LYS A 387 18.64 -30.47 30.40
N TYR A 388 19.50 -30.86 29.46
CA TYR A 388 19.65 -32.26 29.08
C TYR A 388 20.12 -33.10 30.25
N GLU A 389 21.14 -32.69 31.02
CA GLU A 389 21.62 -33.44 32.18
C GLU A 389 20.56 -33.50 33.29
N GLU A 390 19.78 -32.45 33.49
CA GLU A 390 18.72 -32.40 34.51
C GLU A 390 17.49 -33.28 34.12
N GLU A 391 17.12 -33.33 32.86
CA GLU A 391 15.84 -33.93 32.42
C GLU A 391 15.98 -35.27 31.69
N LYS A 392 17.20 -35.73 31.31
CA LYS A 392 17.41 -36.96 30.50
C LYS A 392 16.79 -38.23 31.07
N ASN A 393 16.62 -38.29 32.41
CA ASN A 393 16.09 -39.47 33.13
C ASN A 393 14.57 -39.37 33.40
N ARG A 394 13.86 -38.41 32.84
CA ARG A 394 12.41 -38.28 33.01
C ARG A 394 11.66 -39.43 32.33
N SER A 395 10.52 -39.81 32.91
CA SER A 395 9.70 -40.92 32.44
C SER A 395 9.22 -40.75 30.98
N ASP A 396 8.99 -39.52 30.54
CA ASP A 396 8.58 -39.17 29.16
C ASP A 396 9.70 -39.37 28.12
N PHE A 397 10.93 -39.63 28.55
CA PHE A 397 12.07 -39.96 27.70
C PHE A 397 12.45 -41.47 27.72
N THR A 398 11.71 -42.29 28.44
CA THR A 398 11.96 -43.71 28.46
C THR A 398 11.89 -44.32 27.07
N GLY A 399 12.93 -45.04 26.65
CA GLY A 399 13.02 -45.66 25.31
C GLY A 399 13.49 -44.75 24.18
N LYS A 400 13.74 -43.46 24.43
CA LYS A 400 14.25 -42.53 23.41
C LYS A 400 15.78 -42.55 23.35
N THR A 401 16.32 -42.36 22.19
CA THR A 401 17.76 -42.20 21.97
C THR A 401 18.27 -40.86 22.51
N LYS A 402 19.56 -40.77 22.80
CA LYS A 402 20.23 -39.51 23.22
C LYS A 402 19.95 -38.36 22.25
N LYS A 403 19.88 -38.64 20.94
CA LYS A 403 19.60 -37.64 19.91
C LYS A 403 18.17 -37.12 20.01
N GLU A 404 17.20 -38.01 20.13
CA GLU A 404 15.77 -37.66 20.28
C GLU A 404 15.50 -36.86 21.55
N ILE A 405 16.16 -37.21 22.67
CA ILE A 405 16.04 -36.46 23.91
C ILE A 405 16.58 -35.03 23.73
N LYS A 406 17.78 -34.88 23.12
CA LYS A 406 18.37 -33.56 22.85
C LYS A 406 17.49 -32.72 21.94
N GLU A 407 16.90 -33.30 20.89
CA GLU A 407 15.99 -32.61 20.01
C GLU A 407 14.69 -32.19 20.72
N SER A 408 14.13 -33.05 21.56
CA SER A 408 12.97 -32.74 22.40
C SER A 408 13.24 -31.57 23.35
N ILE A 409 14.42 -31.55 23.98
CA ILE A 409 14.83 -30.46 24.86
C ILE A 409 15.04 -29.18 24.10
N LYS A 410 15.68 -29.21 22.92
CA LYS A 410 15.82 -28.01 22.07
C LYS A 410 14.46 -27.44 21.61
N ARG A 411 13.47 -28.29 21.35
CA ARG A 411 12.09 -27.86 21.03
C ARG A 411 11.39 -27.26 22.24
N LYS A 412 11.54 -27.85 23.42
CA LYS A 412 10.96 -27.36 24.68
C LYS A 412 11.57 -26.02 25.10
N TYR A 413 12.89 -25.89 24.94
CA TYR A 413 13.70 -24.75 25.31
C TYR A 413 14.21 -24.05 24.02
N TYR A 414 13.29 -23.52 23.21
CA TYR A 414 13.64 -22.73 22.04
C TYR A 414 14.29 -21.39 22.44
N LYS A 415 14.96 -20.75 21.54
CA LYS A 415 15.85 -19.61 21.85
C LYS A 415 15.15 -18.50 22.62
N GLU A 416 13.98 -18.02 22.14
CA GLU A 416 13.23 -16.95 22.82
C GLU A 416 12.97 -17.28 24.28
N ARG A 417 12.43 -18.48 24.54
CA ARG A 417 12.15 -18.95 25.90
C ARG A 417 13.38 -18.98 26.77
N VAL A 418 14.50 -19.49 26.24
CA VAL A 418 15.75 -19.56 27.02
C VAL A 418 16.26 -18.19 27.40
N TYR A 419 16.25 -17.26 26.45
CA TYR A 419 16.71 -15.90 26.72
C TYR A 419 15.79 -15.17 27.69
N ASN A 420 14.46 -15.32 27.57
CA ASN A 420 13.51 -14.75 28.53
C ASN A 420 13.76 -15.27 29.95
N LEU A 421 14.00 -16.57 30.12
CA LEU A 421 14.37 -17.17 31.41
C LEU A 421 15.68 -16.60 31.96
N LEU A 422 16.73 -16.57 31.13
CA LEU A 422 18.06 -16.12 31.56
C LEU A 422 18.07 -14.62 31.87
N LEU A 423 17.37 -13.79 31.09
CA LEU A 423 17.24 -12.36 31.36
C LEU A 423 16.59 -12.10 32.73
N ALA A 424 15.52 -12.83 33.05
CA ALA A 424 14.84 -12.70 34.34
C ALA A 424 15.66 -13.27 35.50
N GLU A 425 16.47 -14.34 35.31
CA GLU A 425 17.36 -14.87 36.32
C GLU A 425 18.54 -13.92 36.65
N GLU A 426 19.02 -13.17 35.65
CA GLU A 426 20.19 -12.29 35.79
C GLU A 426 19.86 -10.87 36.18
N ASN A 427 18.59 -10.45 36.02
CA ASN A 427 18.15 -9.07 36.26
C ASN A 427 16.91 -9.04 37.16
N GLU A 428 17.09 -8.62 38.39
CA GLU A 428 16.01 -8.54 39.40
C GLU A 428 14.83 -7.65 39.03
N HIS A 429 15.03 -6.71 38.07
CA HIS A 429 14.02 -5.81 37.55
C HIS A 429 13.18 -6.42 36.43
N LEU A 430 13.61 -7.58 35.87
CA LEU A 430 12.90 -8.26 34.80
C LEU A 430 12.16 -9.49 35.32
N GLU A 431 10.89 -9.60 35.00
CA GLU A 431 10.08 -10.79 35.31
C GLU A 431 9.74 -11.51 34.00
N ASN A 432 9.94 -12.82 34.00
CA ASN A 432 9.54 -13.67 32.89
C ASN A 432 8.08 -14.04 33.00
N HIS A 433 7.29 -13.63 32.01
CA HIS A 433 5.86 -13.92 31.86
C HIS A 433 5.59 -14.90 30.70
N ASP A 434 6.63 -15.35 29.96
CA ASP A 434 6.51 -16.34 28.88
C ASP A 434 5.81 -17.61 29.41
N ARG A 435 4.68 -17.97 28.78
CA ARG A 435 3.79 -19.06 29.17
C ARG A 435 3.18 -18.96 30.58
N GLN A 436 3.21 -17.81 31.21
CA GLN A 436 2.40 -17.55 32.37
C GLN A 436 1.01 -17.13 31.94
N LEU A 437 0.08 -18.08 32.02
CA LEU A 437 -1.30 -17.85 31.62
C LEU A 437 -2.01 -17.04 32.69
N THR A 438 -2.56 -15.91 32.30
CA THR A 438 -3.41 -15.08 33.14
C THR A 438 -4.87 -15.40 32.83
N LYS A 439 -5.68 -15.63 33.87
CA LYS A 439 -7.10 -15.90 33.71
C LYS A 439 -7.87 -14.65 33.38
N LEU A 440 -8.60 -14.70 32.27
CA LEU A 440 -9.60 -13.70 31.93
C LEU A 440 -10.87 -13.89 32.77
N SER A 441 -11.70 -12.84 32.85
CA SER A 441 -13.00 -12.90 33.51
C SER A 441 -13.97 -13.93 32.92
N ASN A 442 -13.75 -14.39 31.70
CA ASN A 442 -14.50 -15.45 31.01
C ASN A 442 -13.90 -16.86 31.19
N ASN A 443 -12.93 -17.04 32.10
CA ASN A 443 -12.15 -18.27 32.36
C ASN A 443 -11.25 -18.75 31.21
N GLU A 444 -11.00 -17.95 30.20
CA GLU A 444 -9.96 -18.22 29.19
C GLU A 444 -8.58 -17.84 29.73
N ASP A 445 -7.59 -18.63 29.40
CA ASP A 445 -6.19 -18.39 29.79
C ASP A 445 -5.47 -17.68 28.63
N ILE A 446 -4.79 -16.57 28.93
CA ILE A 446 -4.05 -15.79 27.93
C ILE A 446 -2.67 -15.40 28.44
N GLU A 447 -1.73 -15.34 27.55
CA GLU A 447 -0.38 -14.80 27.77
C GLU A 447 -0.38 -13.30 27.44
N ILE A 448 -0.07 -12.46 28.43
CA ILE A 448 -0.14 -10.99 28.26
C ILE A 448 1.18 -10.42 27.73
N ALA A 449 2.32 -11.01 28.07
CA ALA A 449 3.64 -10.53 27.67
C ALA A 449 4.66 -11.65 27.83
N ASP A 450 5.83 -11.47 27.21
CA ASP A 450 6.98 -12.37 27.43
C ASP A 450 7.81 -11.92 28.63
N ILE A 451 8.05 -10.61 28.78
CA ILE A 451 8.83 -10.02 29.87
C ILE A 451 8.13 -8.76 30.41
N TYR A 452 8.16 -8.59 31.72
CA TYR A 452 7.78 -7.35 32.39
C TYR A 452 8.99 -6.72 33.07
N CYS A 453 9.23 -5.42 32.84
CA CYS A 453 10.25 -4.65 33.51
C CYS A 453 9.62 -3.80 34.62
N LYS A 454 9.89 -4.11 35.88
CA LYS A 454 9.35 -3.41 37.07
C LYS A 454 9.79 -1.94 37.12
N GLU A 455 11.07 -1.70 36.85
CA GLU A 455 11.67 -0.38 36.95
C GLU A 455 11.03 0.64 36.02
N THR A 456 10.79 0.23 34.79
CA THR A 456 10.24 1.10 33.76
C THR A 456 8.75 0.89 33.50
N GLN A 457 8.11 -0.03 34.25
CA GLN A 457 6.71 -0.46 34.10
C GLN A 457 6.37 -0.80 32.65
N THR A 458 7.24 -1.58 32.00
CA THR A 458 7.15 -1.90 30.56
C THR A 458 6.79 -3.37 30.37
N LEU A 459 5.75 -3.64 29.60
CA LEU A 459 5.44 -4.97 29.08
C LEU A 459 6.10 -5.17 27.72
N PHE A 460 6.89 -6.21 27.58
CA PHE A 460 7.59 -6.56 26.35
C PHE A 460 7.02 -7.82 25.70
N ALA A 461 6.76 -7.74 24.42
CA ALA A 461 6.72 -8.88 23.54
C ALA A 461 8.11 -9.07 22.91
N VAL A 462 8.66 -10.27 23.00
CA VAL A 462 10.05 -10.58 22.59
C VAL A 462 10.04 -11.42 21.33
N LYS A 463 10.88 -11.09 20.35
CA LYS A 463 11.01 -11.89 19.13
C LYS A 463 12.43 -11.96 18.61
N ILE A 464 12.82 -13.18 18.24
CA ILE A 464 14.09 -13.44 17.56
C ILE A 464 13.81 -13.72 16.09
N GLY A 465 14.43 -12.96 15.20
CA GLY A 465 14.31 -13.21 13.78
C GLY A 465 14.85 -12.09 12.91
N ASP A 466 14.92 -12.41 11.63
CA ASP A 466 15.45 -11.55 10.56
C ASP A 466 14.46 -11.39 9.40
N ALA A 467 13.28 -12.00 9.49
CA ALA A 467 12.24 -11.93 8.48
C ALA A 467 11.03 -11.12 8.96
N SER A 468 10.48 -10.32 8.07
CA SER A 468 9.31 -9.48 8.32
C SER A 468 8.13 -10.28 8.88
N SER A 469 7.86 -11.47 8.34
CA SER A 469 6.77 -12.34 8.80
C SER A 469 6.92 -12.77 10.27
N LYS A 470 8.14 -13.05 10.71
CA LYS A 470 8.42 -13.41 12.11
C LYS A 470 8.28 -12.21 13.04
N LEU A 471 8.83 -11.06 12.63
CA LEU A 471 8.80 -9.84 13.43
C LEU A 471 7.41 -9.20 13.44
N SER A 472 6.63 -9.32 12.39
CA SER A 472 5.24 -8.82 12.37
C SER A 472 4.34 -9.53 13.36
N TYR A 473 4.62 -10.81 13.66
CA TYR A 473 3.88 -11.56 14.68
C TYR A 473 3.97 -10.93 16.07
N VAL A 474 5.16 -10.46 16.48
CA VAL A 474 5.33 -9.83 17.80
C VAL A 474 4.56 -8.52 17.93
N VAL A 475 4.41 -7.79 16.83
CA VAL A 475 3.56 -6.58 16.79
C VAL A 475 2.11 -6.95 17.05
N THR A 476 1.60 -7.97 16.36
CA THR A 476 0.22 -8.46 16.54
C THR A 476 -0.01 -8.97 17.97
N GLN A 477 0.93 -9.72 18.53
CA GLN A 477 0.90 -10.19 19.92
C GLN A 477 0.83 -9.01 20.90
N SER A 478 1.69 -8.01 20.72
CA SER A 478 1.71 -6.81 21.56
C SER A 478 0.41 -5.99 21.47
N LEU A 479 -0.20 -5.88 20.28
CA LEU A 479 -1.49 -5.21 20.10
C LEU A 479 -2.63 -5.98 20.79
N ALA A 480 -2.67 -7.31 20.67
CA ALA A 480 -3.65 -8.14 21.36
C ALA A 480 -3.55 -7.97 22.88
N SER A 481 -2.33 -7.98 23.42
CA SER A 481 -2.07 -7.72 24.85
C SER A 481 -2.57 -6.34 25.28
N LEU A 482 -2.33 -5.33 24.47
CA LEU A 482 -2.79 -3.96 24.73
C LEU A 482 -4.33 -3.87 24.76
N ASP A 483 -5.01 -4.55 23.85
CA ASP A 483 -6.48 -4.58 23.82
C ASP A 483 -7.06 -5.28 25.05
N ILE A 484 -6.44 -6.34 25.53
CA ILE A 484 -6.82 -7.05 26.75
C ILE A 484 -6.65 -6.15 27.97
N ILE A 485 -5.52 -5.44 28.07
CA ILE A 485 -5.26 -4.48 29.15
C ILE A 485 -6.35 -3.40 29.15
N ARG A 486 -6.70 -2.87 27.97
CA ARG A 486 -7.73 -1.83 27.82
C ARG A 486 -9.14 -2.31 28.18
N SER A 487 -9.45 -3.55 27.89
CA SER A 487 -10.78 -4.13 28.15
C SER A 487 -11.07 -4.30 29.64
N GLY A 488 -10.03 -4.26 30.51
CA GLY A 488 -10.18 -4.52 31.94
C GLY A 488 -10.58 -5.97 32.29
N LEU A 489 -10.43 -6.89 31.32
CA LEU A 489 -10.78 -8.30 31.49
C LEU A 489 -9.84 -9.04 32.44
N VAL A 490 -8.67 -8.51 32.72
CA VAL A 490 -7.66 -9.08 33.62
C VAL A 490 -7.59 -8.27 34.90
N LYS A 491 -7.72 -8.94 36.06
CA LYS A 491 -7.79 -8.27 37.37
C LYS A 491 -6.43 -7.95 37.98
N ASP A 492 -5.40 -8.76 37.71
CA ASP A 492 -4.10 -8.70 38.39
C ASP A 492 -2.97 -8.33 37.40
N ILE A 493 -3.17 -7.25 36.64
CA ILE A 493 -2.11 -6.72 35.78
C ILE A 493 -1.21 -5.78 36.58
N PRO A 494 0.13 -5.91 36.48
CA PRO A 494 1.04 -4.93 37.07
C PRO A 494 0.80 -3.54 36.46
N SER A 495 1.24 -2.49 37.16
CA SER A 495 1.18 -1.14 36.62
C SER A 495 1.98 -1.06 35.31
N VAL A 496 1.35 -0.63 34.23
CA VAL A 496 1.97 -0.53 32.90
C VAL A 496 1.95 0.91 32.42
N GLU A 497 3.14 1.48 32.20
CA GLU A 497 3.28 2.81 31.58
C GLU A 497 3.72 2.72 30.14
N LYS A 498 4.51 1.69 29.81
CA LYS A 498 5.08 1.50 28.46
C LYS A 498 4.70 0.14 27.90
N ILE A 499 4.54 0.12 26.59
CA ILE A 499 4.44 -1.10 25.80
C ILE A 499 5.69 -1.20 24.96
N GLY A 500 6.37 -2.33 25.05
CA GLY A 500 7.66 -2.56 24.43
C GLY A 500 7.65 -3.71 23.43
N LEU A 501 8.46 -3.58 22.39
CA LEU A 501 8.89 -4.70 21.54
C LEU A 501 10.37 -4.93 21.80
N TRP A 502 10.76 -6.17 22.07
CA TRP A 502 12.15 -6.54 22.18
C TRP A 502 12.56 -7.41 21.01
N LEU A 503 13.29 -6.81 20.08
CA LEU A 503 13.67 -7.42 18.81
C LEU A 503 15.13 -7.90 18.91
N VAL A 504 15.34 -9.20 18.76
CA VAL A 504 16.68 -9.77 18.65
C VAL A 504 16.94 -10.14 17.19
N LEU A 505 17.67 -9.28 16.48
CA LEU A 505 17.92 -9.40 15.06
C LEU A 505 19.13 -10.32 14.79
N ASP A 506 19.15 -10.95 13.62
CA ASP A 506 20.35 -11.66 13.17
C ASP A 506 21.49 -10.65 12.92
N LYS A 507 22.73 -11.05 13.15
CA LYS A 507 23.94 -10.26 12.87
C LYS A 507 23.98 -9.69 11.45
N LYS A 508 23.39 -10.39 10.47
CA LYS A 508 23.28 -9.94 9.08
C LYS A 508 22.34 -8.77 8.88
N THR A 509 21.45 -8.54 9.82
CA THR A 509 20.44 -7.46 9.79
C THR A 509 20.89 -6.23 10.55
N LYS A 510 22.21 -6.08 10.79
CA LYS A 510 22.77 -4.96 11.54
C LYS A 510 22.30 -3.63 10.95
N LEU A 511 21.62 -2.85 11.78
CA LEU A 511 21.15 -1.52 11.41
C LEU A 511 22.29 -0.50 11.51
N ILE A 512 22.21 0.56 10.73
CA ILE A 512 23.11 1.71 10.89
C ILE A 512 22.82 2.36 12.25
N GLU A 513 23.87 2.70 12.96
CA GLU A 513 23.78 3.31 14.28
C GLU A 513 23.60 4.82 14.15
N ARG A 514 22.70 5.38 14.95
CA ARG A 514 22.63 6.81 15.23
C ARG A 514 23.78 7.22 16.16
N GLU A 515 23.87 8.48 16.50
CA GLU A 515 24.74 8.96 17.55
C GLU A 515 24.62 8.09 18.81
N LYS A 516 25.74 7.75 19.44
CA LYS A 516 25.84 6.90 20.65
C LYS A 516 25.57 5.39 20.44
N GLY A 517 25.67 4.86 19.22
CA GLY A 517 25.55 3.43 18.98
C GLY A 517 24.12 2.88 19.04
N ILE A 518 23.10 3.72 18.98
CA ILE A 518 21.70 3.30 18.99
C ILE A 518 21.28 2.89 17.57
N PRO A 519 20.71 1.69 17.37
CA PRO A 519 20.23 1.25 16.05
C PRO A 519 19.13 2.17 15.49
N ASP A 520 19.20 2.48 14.20
CA ASP A 520 18.22 3.31 13.53
C ASP A 520 17.18 2.46 12.77
N LEU A 521 15.93 2.50 13.22
CA LEU A 521 14.80 1.78 12.61
C LEU A 521 14.52 2.17 11.16
N THR A 522 14.90 3.39 10.75
CA THR A 522 14.66 3.87 9.39
C THR A 522 15.45 3.08 8.36
N TYR A 523 16.53 2.40 8.76
CA TYR A 523 17.35 1.53 7.90
C TYR A 523 16.86 0.08 7.82
N LEU A 524 15.78 -0.27 8.51
CA LEU A 524 15.15 -1.58 8.32
C LEU A 524 14.74 -1.75 6.85
N LYS A 525 15.18 -2.83 6.22
CA LYS A 525 14.83 -3.17 4.83
C LYS A 525 13.48 -3.91 4.71
N MET A 526 12.76 -4.06 5.81
CA MET A 526 11.50 -4.77 5.91
C MET A 526 10.34 -3.77 5.86
N PHE A 527 9.91 -3.42 4.66
CA PHE A 527 8.92 -2.36 4.43
C PHE A 527 7.58 -2.64 5.13
N LEU A 528 7.08 -3.87 5.05
CA LEU A 528 5.85 -4.27 5.76
C LEU A 528 6.00 -4.17 7.27
N PHE A 529 7.12 -4.62 7.80
CA PHE A 529 7.37 -4.53 9.23
C PHE A 529 7.44 -3.07 9.71
N LYS A 530 7.99 -2.16 8.90
CA LYS A 530 7.92 -0.71 9.19
C LYS A 530 6.48 -0.21 9.29
N ASN A 531 5.60 -0.64 8.39
CA ASN A 531 4.18 -0.30 8.44
C ASN A 531 3.51 -0.84 9.72
N TYR A 532 3.83 -2.08 10.10
CA TYR A 532 3.33 -2.65 11.36
C TYR A 532 3.83 -1.88 12.58
N LEU A 533 5.09 -1.44 12.60
CA LEU A 533 5.65 -0.64 13.68
C LEU A 533 4.98 0.74 13.81
N ASP A 534 4.71 1.41 12.69
CA ASP A 534 4.00 2.69 12.70
C ASP A 534 2.56 2.52 13.23
N ASN A 535 1.85 1.49 12.77
CA ASN A 535 0.53 1.16 13.27
C ASN A 535 0.53 0.84 14.77
N TRP A 536 1.49 0.02 15.22
CA TRP A 536 1.67 -0.32 16.62
C TRP A 536 1.92 0.92 17.49
N LYS A 537 2.85 1.79 17.07
CA LYS A 537 3.12 3.05 17.74
C LYS A 537 1.85 3.86 17.96
N LYS A 538 1.03 4.02 16.92
CA LYS A 538 -0.25 4.76 16.99
C LYS A 538 -1.20 4.15 18.00
N HIS A 539 -1.39 2.83 17.97
CA HIS A 539 -2.29 2.13 18.91
C HIS A 539 -1.82 2.25 20.36
N VAL A 540 -0.51 2.15 20.60
CA VAL A 540 0.08 2.35 21.93
C VAL A 540 -0.20 3.76 22.43
N LEU A 541 0.02 4.78 21.61
CA LEU A 541 -0.23 6.18 21.95
C LEU A 541 -1.72 6.45 22.18
N TYR A 542 -2.62 5.90 21.35
CA TYR A 542 -4.07 6.01 21.53
C TYR A 542 -4.57 5.35 22.83
N SER A 543 -3.79 4.40 23.33
CA SER A 543 -4.06 3.77 24.63
C SER A 543 -3.44 4.51 25.80
N SER A 544 -2.96 5.74 25.60
CA SER A 544 -2.28 6.56 26.60
C SER A 544 -1.05 5.89 27.21
N LYS A 545 -0.39 5.01 26.43
CA LYS A 545 0.86 4.34 26.80
C LYS A 545 2.01 4.88 25.93
N LYS A 546 3.24 4.64 26.35
CA LYS A 546 4.44 5.06 25.63
C LYS A 546 5.06 3.87 24.89
N PRO A 547 5.28 3.96 23.57
CA PRO A 547 5.97 2.91 22.82
C PRO A 547 7.47 2.95 23.11
N VAL A 548 8.11 1.77 23.15
CA VAL A 548 9.56 1.62 23.23
C VAL A 548 10.01 0.37 22.49
N ILE A 549 11.12 0.42 21.78
CA ILE A 549 11.69 -0.75 21.10
C ILE A 549 13.09 -1.02 21.64
N TYR A 550 13.29 -2.23 22.14
CA TYR A 550 14.62 -2.75 22.46
C TYR A 550 15.13 -3.54 21.27
N ILE A 551 16.36 -3.26 20.84
CA ILE A 551 17.02 -3.97 19.75
C ILE A 551 18.33 -4.55 20.28
N ASN A 552 18.47 -5.86 20.10
CA ASN A 552 19.73 -6.57 20.31
C ASN A 552 20.05 -7.43 19.09
N TYR A 553 21.26 -7.95 19.02
CA TYR A 553 21.70 -8.80 17.93
C TYR A 553 22.07 -10.17 18.45
N MET A 554 21.69 -11.22 17.69
CA MET A 554 22.14 -12.56 17.96
C MET A 554 23.62 -12.69 17.57
N ILE A 555 24.47 -13.04 18.53
CA ILE A 555 25.88 -13.25 18.34
C ILE A 555 26.14 -14.75 18.13
N GLU A 556 27.18 -15.12 17.36
CA GLU A 556 27.57 -16.52 17.10
C GLU A 556 28.05 -17.26 18.34
#